data_a1ecfca8a4d116adaba793313fc608b8
#
_entry.id   a1ecfca8a4d116adaba793313fc608b8
#
_cell.length_a   1.000
_cell.length_b   1.000
_cell.length_c   1.000
_cell.angle_alpha   90.00
_cell.angle_beta   90.00
_cell.angle_gamma   90.00
#
_symmetry.space_group_name_H-M   'P 1'
#
loop_
_entity.id
_entity.type
_entity.pdbx_description
1 polymer ?
#
loop_
_entity_poly.entity_id
_entity_poly.type
_entity_poly.pdbx_seq_one_letter_code
_entity_poly.pdbx_strand_id
1 'polypeptide(L)'
;QCDRRQRQMCIRDRLKAFDAKLQDPNSDFSRENPDFATQAHAKPCIDGHHIPLEPLESIKQGSAEGIDVIIGTSDDEAFGYDELFQGLREFDLEQAVDEEYKDWLRKSKYLNFTKDKAKDDIRSLLLAYSDHLKQNNLEASIPDCFMKMNGHKYFWVSTVRLAEALSVKNKNVFNYIWTFPGPYGSPFHGSGLPFYFGWHKTAEGVAMTGESPEIDKVANLVFNMWSNFMKSGDPCSSDSGIEWT
;
A
#
# COMPACT_ATOMS: atom_id res chain seq x y z
N GLN A 1 28.95 8.66 30.83
CA GLN A 1 28.60 7.74 29.72
C GLN A 1 27.31 7.02 30.10
N CYS A 2 26.21 7.33 29.40
CA CYS A 2 24.96 6.55 29.55
C CYS A 2 25.19 5.14 29.02
N ASP A 3 24.92 4.13 29.85
CA ASP A 3 24.91 2.73 29.43
C ASP A 3 23.99 2.52 28.20
N ARG A 4 24.28 1.50 27.40
CA ARG A 4 23.52 1.16 26.18
C ARG A 4 22.02 1.00 26.46
N ARG A 5 21.65 0.45 27.64
CA ARG A 5 20.25 0.32 28.08
C ARG A 5 19.61 1.67 28.40
N GLN A 6 20.35 2.59 29.04
CA GLN A 6 19.88 3.94 29.33
C GLN A 6 19.72 4.77 28.05
N ARG A 7 20.60 4.59 27.04
CA ARG A 7 20.45 5.24 25.74
C ARG A 7 19.20 4.75 24.99
N GLN A 8 18.91 3.46 25.03
CA GLN A 8 17.69 2.91 24.42
C GLN A 8 16.43 3.40 25.12
N MET A 9 16.44 3.50 26.47
CA MET A 9 15.34 4.11 27.22
C MET A 9 15.14 5.58 26.86
N CYS A 10 16.21 6.38 26.82
CA CYS A 10 16.12 7.78 26.46
C CYS A 10 15.59 8.01 25.03
N ILE A 11 15.97 7.17 24.06
CA ILE A 11 15.43 7.23 22.69
C ILE A 11 13.95 6.85 22.70
N ARG A 12 13.58 5.79 23.38
CA ARG A 12 12.19 5.33 23.49
C ARG A 12 11.29 6.35 24.16
N ASP A 13 11.76 7.01 25.23
CA ASP A 13 11.01 8.04 25.93
C ASP A 13 10.87 9.32 25.09
N ARG A 14 11.90 9.67 24.32
CA ARG A 14 11.84 10.79 23.36
C ARG A 14 10.87 10.50 22.22
N LEU A 15 10.86 9.29 21.69
CA LEU A 15 9.90 8.88 20.66
C LEU A 15 8.47 8.93 21.20
N LYS A 16 8.22 8.41 22.42
CA LYS A 16 6.91 8.49 23.07
C LYS A 16 6.46 9.93 23.32
N ALA A 17 7.38 10.79 23.79
CA ALA A 17 7.07 12.20 24.01
C ALA A 17 6.82 12.96 22.68
N PHE A 18 7.51 12.56 21.62
CA PHE A 18 7.29 13.08 20.28
C PHE A 18 5.94 12.62 19.74
N ASP A 19 5.63 11.32 19.83
CA ASP A 19 4.33 10.76 19.43
C ASP A 19 3.18 11.42 20.20
N ALA A 20 3.32 11.62 21.51
CA ALA A 20 2.31 12.29 22.32
C ALA A 20 2.05 13.75 21.88
N LYS A 21 3.10 14.48 21.47
CA LYS A 21 2.97 15.83 20.93
C LYS A 21 2.32 15.85 19.54
N LEU A 22 2.60 14.84 18.71
CA LEU A 22 2.02 14.71 17.40
C LEU A 22 0.54 14.33 17.44
N GLN A 23 0.15 13.57 18.47
CA GLN A 23 -1.24 13.14 18.68
C GLN A 23 -2.08 14.20 19.46
N ASP A 24 -1.45 15.21 20.05
CA ASP A 24 -2.17 16.30 20.69
C ASP A 24 -2.73 17.29 19.65
N PRO A 25 -4.05 17.33 19.42
CA PRO A 25 -4.66 18.20 18.42
C PRO A 25 -4.49 19.69 18.77
N ASN A 26 -4.12 20.01 20.00
CA ASN A 26 -3.92 21.39 20.50
C ASN A 26 -2.45 21.81 20.47
N SER A 27 -1.53 20.94 20.08
CA SER A 27 -0.11 21.31 19.93
C SER A 27 0.07 22.32 18.79
N ASP A 28 1.04 23.23 18.93
CA ASP A 28 1.37 24.17 17.84
C ASP A 28 1.76 23.42 16.57
N PHE A 29 2.46 22.29 16.72
CA PHE A 29 2.83 21.42 15.59
C PHE A 29 1.60 20.83 14.88
N SER A 30 0.60 20.36 15.62
CA SER A 30 -0.64 19.81 15.04
C SER A 30 -1.50 20.90 14.40
N ARG A 31 -1.50 22.13 14.93
CA ARG A 31 -2.20 23.27 14.31
C ARG A 31 -1.56 23.70 13.01
N GLU A 32 -0.23 23.71 12.95
CA GLU A 32 0.52 24.06 11.73
C GLU A 32 0.53 22.91 10.69
N ASN A 33 0.34 21.66 11.16
CA ASN A 33 0.38 20.45 10.35
C ASN A 33 -0.78 19.51 10.72
N PRO A 34 -2.04 19.89 10.44
CA PRO A 34 -3.23 19.14 10.87
C PRO A 34 -3.24 17.69 10.35
N ASP A 35 -2.59 17.43 9.22
CA ASP A 35 -2.46 16.09 8.65
C ASP A 35 -1.43 15.20 9.35
N PHE A 36 -0.51 15.79 10.09
CA PHE A 36 0.46 15.05 10.90
C PHE A 36 -0.14 14.49 12.19
N ALA A 37 -1.15 15.16 12.74
CA ALA A 37 -1.80 14.72 13.96
C ALA A 37 -2.49 13.36 13.83
N THR A 38 -2.91 13.00 12.61
CA THR A 38 -3.59 11.73 12.31
C THR A 38 -2.64 10.65 11.76
N GLN A 39 -1.43 11.00 11.35
CA GLN A 39 -0.46 10.09 10.72
C GLN A 39 0.96 10.31 11.25
N ALA A 40 1.10 10.47 12.54
CA ALA A 40 2.37 10.73 13.21
C ALA A 40 3.34 9.53 13.16
N HIS A 41 3.74 9.15 11.97
CA HIS A 41 4.76 8.14 11.77
C HIS A 41 6.06 8.81 11.36
N ALA A 42 7.14 8.46 12.05
CA ALA A 42 8.48 8.79 11.58
C ALA A 42 8.64 8.23 10.18
N LYS A 43 8.60 9.09 9.18
CA LYS A 43 8.77 8.70 7.78
C LYS A 43 10.23 8.85 7.38
N PRO A 44 10.75 7.98 6.50
CA PRO A 44 12.06 8.20 5.89
C PRO A 44 12.12 9.58 5.22
N CYS A 45 13.21 10.28 5.38
CA CYS A 45 13.45 11.56 4.72
C CYS A 45 14.77 11.53 3.95
N ILE A 46 14.82 12.27 2.87
CA ILE A 46 16.07 12.47 2.12
C ILE A 46 16.98 13.37 2.98
N ASP A 47 18.02 12.78 3.57
CA ASP A 47 18.94 13.42 4.50
C ASP A 47 20.32 13.73 3.85
N GLY A 48 20.51 13.33 2.61
CA GLY A 48 21.76 13.49 1.88
C GLY A 48 22.89 12.54 2.31
N HIS A 49 22.63 11.62 3.24
CA HIS A 49 23.62 10.70 3.79
C HIS A 49 23.13 9.24 3.76
N HIS A 50 22.09 8.87 4.52
CA HIS A 50 21.53 7.52 4.52
C HIS A 50 20.53 7.34 3.38
N ILE A 51 19.76 8.37 3.08
CA ILE A 51 18.85 8.43 1.93
C ILE A 51 19.28 9.65 1.11
N PRO A 52 20.31 9.51 0.24
CA PRO A 52 20.90 10.66 -0.46
C PRO A 52 20.02 11.22 -1.58
N LEU A 53 19.14 10.39 -2.15
CA LEU A 53 18.30 10.73 -3.29
C LEU A 53 16.86 10.27 -3.04
N GLU A 54 15.97 10.72 -3.90
CA GLU A 54 14.63 10.16 -4.00
C GLU A 54 14.72 8.64 -4.26
N PRO A 55 13.93 7.79 -3.54
CA PRO A 55 14.12 6.33 -3.57
C PRO A 55 14.06 5.70 -4.96
N LEU A 56 13.09 6.07 -5.80
CA LEU A 56 12.98 5.52 -7.17
C LEU A 56 14.16 5.93 -8.04
N GLU A 57 14.65 7.16 -7.89
CA GLU A 57 15.81 7.64 -8.62
C GLU A 57 17.08 6.91 -8.17
N SER A 58 17.26 6.72 -6.87
CA SER A 58 18.36 5.94 -6.31
C SER A 58 18.38 4.50 -6.85
N ILE A 59 17.21 3.86 -6.93
CA ILE A 59 17.05 2.49 -7.45
C ILE A 59 17.39 2.43 -8.94
N LYS A 60 16.89 3.36 -9.76
CA LYS A 60 17.26 3.45 -11.19
C LYS A 60 18.76 3.63 -11.41
N GLN A 61 19.44 4.31 -10.49
CA GLN A 61 20.88 4.46 -10.50
C GLN A 61 21.64 3.23 -10.01
N GLY A 62 20.96 2.20 -9.52
CA GLY A 62 21.54 0.92 -9.17
C GLY A 62 21.74 0.67 -7.68
N SER A 63 21.14 1.47 -6.77
CA SER A 63 21.27 1.22 -5.32
C SER A 63 20.73 -0.16 -4.86
N ALA A 64 19.91 -0.81 -5.68
CA ALA A 64 19.38 -2.15 -5.46
C ALA A 64 19.86 -3.16 -6.51
N GLU A 65 20.96 -2.88 -7.22
CA GLU A 65 21.51 -3.78 -8.24
C GLU A 65 21.93 -5.12 -7.63
N GLY A 66 21.56 -6.23 -8.29
CA GLY A 66 21.86 -7.58 -7.85
C GLY A 66 20.94 -8.12 -6.75
N ILE A 67 19.86 -7.43 -6.42
CA ILE A 67 18.86 -7.90 -5.45
C ILE A 67 17.66 -8.49 -6.20
N ASP A 68 17.36 -9.77 -5.94
CA ASP A 68 16.14 -10.40 -6.41
C ASP A 68 14.95 -9.89 -5.64
N VAL A 69 13.84 -9.57 -6.31
CA VAL A 69 12.67 -8.94 -5.70
C VAL A 69 11.37 -9.62 -6.12
N ILE A 70 10.54 -9.96 -5.14
CA ILE A 70 9.13 -10.26 -5.33
C ILE A 70 8.31 -9.17 -4.63
N ILE A 71 7.42 -8.52 -5.34
CA ILE A 71 6.65 -7.38 -4.85
C ILE A 71 5.24 -7.42 -5.40
N GLY A 72 4.26 -6.99 -4.63
CA GLY A 72 2.89 -6.93 -5.12
C GLY A 72 1.95 -6.19 -4.18
N THR A 73 0.70 -6.13 -4.62
CA THR A 73 -0.42 -5.51 -3.89
C THR A 73 -1.63 -6.42 -3.95
N SER A 74 -2.58 -6.18 -3.05
CA SER A 74 -3.92 -6.70 -3.22
C SER A 74 -4.67 -5.89 -4.27
N ASP A 75 -5.60 -6.50 -4.99
CA ASP A 75 -6.40 -5.81 -6.00
C ASP A 75 -7.32 -4.74 -5.39
N ASP A 76 -7.71 -4.92 -4.13
CA ASP A 76 -8.62 -4.01 -3.43
C ASP A 76 -8.03 -3.53 -2.09
N GLU A 77 -6.87 -2.89 -2.17
CA GLU A 77 -6.09 -2.44 -1.01
C GLU A 77 -6.86 -1.48 -0.08
N ALA A 78 -7.79 -0.70 -0.61
CA ALA A 78 -8.55 0.25 0.19
C ALA A 78 -9.74 -0.39 0.92
N PHE A 79 -10.18 -1.57 0.48
CA PHE A 79 -11.22 -2.34 1.18
C PHE A 79 -10.67 -2.84 2.53
N GLY A 80 -11.38 -2.58 3.62
CA GLY A 80 -10.92 -2.89 4.98
C GLY A 80 -10.37 -1.68 5.74
N TYR A 81 -10.12 -0.56 5.08
CA TYR A 81 -9.91 0.74 5.74
C TYR A 81 -11.23 1.45 6.03
N ASP A 82 -12.32 0.70 6.16
CA ASP A 82 -13.67 1.23 6.41
C ASP A 82 -13.72 2.21 7.60
N GLU A 83 -12.86 2.02 8.61
CA GLU A 83 -12.77 2.93 9.75
C GLU A 83 -12.15 4.29 9.37
N LEU A 84 -11.20 4.31 8.44
CA LEU A 84 -10.60 5.55 7.91
C LEU A 84 -11.54 6.26 6.95
N PHE A 85 -12.43 5.53 6.32
CA PHE A 85 -13.37 6.01 5.30
C PHE A 85 -14.84 5.91 5.77
N GLN A 86 -15.08 5.81 7.08
CA GLN A 86 -16.43 5.87 7.65
C GLN A 86 -17.12 7.15 7.19
N GLY A 87 -18.29 6.99 6.57
CA GLY A 87 -19.06 8.10 5.97
C GLY A 87 -18.86 8.30 4.47
N LEU A 88 -17.86 7.64 3.83
CA LEU A 88 -17.69 7.73 2.38
C LEU A 88 -18.70 6.89 1.59
N ARG A 89 -19.38 5.93 2.24
CA ARG A 89 -20.33 5.02 1.57
C ARG A 89 -21.57 5.74 0.99
N GLU A 90 -21.79 6.99 1.39
CA GLU A 90 -22.89 7.83 0.92
C GLU A 90 -22.42 9.02 0.07
N PHE A 91 -21.14 9.05 -0.31
CA PHE A 91 -20.60 10.16 -1.10
C PHE A 91 -21.24 10.22 -2.48
N ASP A 92 -21.67 11.42 -2.84
CA ASP A 92 -21.89 11.77 -4.24
C ASP A 92 -20.57 12.16 -4.95
N LEU A 93 -20.66 12.39 -6.25
CA LEU A 93 -19.46 12.71 -7.05
C LEU A 93 -18.76 13.98 -6.58
N GLU A 94 -19.50 15.02 -6.22
CA GLU A 94 -18.90 16.30 -5.82
C GLU A 94 -18.23 16.20 -4.44
N GLN A 95 -18.81 15.44 -3.53
CA GLN A 95 -18.21 15.15 -2.23
C GLN A 95 -16.89 14.37 -2.39
N ALA A 96 -16.87 13.35 -3.28
CA ALA A 96 -15.66 12.58 -3.59
C ALA A 96 -14.59 13.48 -4.23
N VAL A 97 -14.97 14.37 -5.16
CA VAL A 97 -14.06 15.33 -5.78
C VAL A 97 -13.47 16.28 -4.74
N ASP A 98 -14.30 16.79 -3.83
CA ASP A 98 -13.86 17.74 -2.80
C ASP A 98 -12.89 17.07 -1.81
N GLU A 99 -13.13 15.82 -1.43
CA GLU A 99 -12.25 15.09 -0.52
C GLU A 99 -10.90 14.80 -1.17
N GLU A 100 -10.88 14.31 -2.41
CA GLU A 100 -9.64 14.09 -3.13
C GLU A 100 -8.88 15.41 -3.39
N TYR A 101 -9.59 16.50 -3.68
CA TYR A 101 -8.98 17.81 -3.86
C TYR A 101 -8.28 18.31 -2.59
N LYS A 102 -8.87 18.09 -1.41
CA LYS A 102 -8.19 18.38 -0.13
C LYS A 102 -6.89 17.59 0.00
N ASP A 103 -6.89 16.30 -0.38
CA ASP A 103 -5.66 15.48 -0.37
C ASP A 103 -4.59 16.04 -1.32
N TRP A 104 -4.98 16.44 -2.54
CA TRP A 104 -4.06 17.07 -3.49
C TRP A 104 -3.49 18.39 -2.95
N LEU A 105 -4.30 19.21 -2.31
CA LEU A 105 -3.83 20.47 -1.70
C LEU A 105 -2.83 20.22 -0.58
N ARG A 106 -3.05 19.22 0.28
CA ARG A 106 -2.11 18.81 1.33
C ARG A 106 -0.75 18.40 0.74
N LYS A 107 -0.75 17.71 -0.40
CA LYS A 107 0.42 17.22 -1.10
C LYS A 107 0.96 18.18 -2.15
N SER A 108 0.42 19.40 -2.24
CA SER A 108 0.71 20.35 -3.33
C SER A 108 2.19 20.73 -3.48
N LYS A 109 2.97 20.66 -2.41
CA LYS A 109 4.41 20.89 -2.46
C LYS A 109 5.19 19.75 -3.16
N TYR A 110 4.56 18.59 -3.33
CA TYR A 110 5.14 17.42 -3.99
C TYR A 110 4.46 17.09 -5.32
N LEU A 111 3.26 17.62 -5.55
CA LEU A 111 2.46 17.38 -6.74
C LEU A 111 2.50 18.61 -7.64
N ASN A 112 2.83 18.41 -8.89
CA ASN A 112 2.76 19.47 -9.90
C ASN A 112 1.37 19.41 -10.58
N PHE A 113 0.43 20.24 -10.14
CA PHE A 113 -0.90 20.36 -10.72
C PHE A 113 -1.39 21.81 -10.76
N THR A 114 -2.27 22.09 -11.69
CA THR A 114 -2.90 23.41 -11.80
C THR A 114 -4.18 23.42 -10.97
N LYS A 115 -4.23 24.23 -9.90
CA LYS A 115 -5.35 24.29 -8.96
C LYS A 115 -6.69 24.51 -9.64
N ASP A 116 -6.74 25.37 -10.64
CA ASP A 116 -7.97 25.72 -11.36
C ASP A 116 -8.58 24.53 -12.13
N LYS A 117 -7.76 23.54 -12.50
CA LYS A 117 -8.20 22.33 -13.21
C LYS A 117 -8.30 21.09 -12.33
N ALA A 118 -7.75 21.14 -11.13
CA ALA A 118 -7.60 19.96 -10.29
C ALA A 118 -8.92 19.23 -10.03
N LYS A 119 -9.99 19.96 -9.74
CA LYS A 119 -11.32 19.34 -9.51
C LYS A 119 -11.89 18.70 -10.77
N ASP A 120 -11.67 19.28 -11.94
CA ASP A 120 -12.12 18.71 -13.21
C ASP A 120 -11.32 17.46 -13.57
N ASP A 121 -10.00 17.47 -13.29
CA ASP A 121 -9.13 16.32 -13.49
C ASP A 121 -9.54 15.17 -12.54
N ILE A 122 -9.81 15.47 -11.26
CA ILE A 122 -10.28 14.48 -10.28
C ILE A 122 -11.63 13.90 -10.69
N ARG A 123 -12.57 14.76 -11.09
CA ARG A 123 -13.89 14.33 -11.57
C ARG A 123 -13.76 13.39 -12.78
N SER A 124 -12.94 13.77 -13.74
CA SER A 124 -12.67 12.96 -14.92
C SER A 124 -12.06 11.62 -14.57
N LEU A 125 -11.15 11.58 -13.61
CA LEU A 125 -10.54 10.36 -13.11
C LEU A 125 -11.59 9.44 -12.44
N LEU A 126 -12.43 9.96 -11.54
CA LEU A 126 -13.49 9.17 -10.89
C LEU A 126 -14.49 8.60 -11.89
N LEU A 127 -14.87 9.39 -12.91
CA LEU A 127 -15.76 8.91 -13.99
C LEU A 127 -15.09 7.81 -14.83
N ALA A 128 -13.80 7.92 -15.12
CA ALA A 128 -13.04 6.88 -15.81
C ALA A 128 -13.00 5.57 -15.00
N TYR A 129 -12.88 5.64 -13.67
CA TYR A 129 -13.01 4.46 -12.80
C TYR A 129 -14.42 3.86 -12.87
N SER A 130 -15.47 4.70 -12.83
CA SER A 130 -16.87 4.25 -12.97
C SER A 130 -17.08 3.51 -14.28
N ASP A 131 -16.61 4.07 -15.38
CA ASP A 131 -16.75 3.46 -16.70
C ASP A 131 -15.97 2.13 -16.79
N HIS A 132 -14.75 2.08 -16.26
CA HIS A 132 -13.96 0.85 -16.21
C HIS A 132 -14.64 -0.25 -15.38
N LEU A 133 -15.15 0.05 -14.21
CA LEU A 133 -15.84 -0.91 -13.36
C LEU A 133 -17.10 -1.44 -14.04
N LYS A 134 -17.93 -0.57 -14.65
CA LYS A 134 -19.13 -0.96 -15.40
C LYS A 134 -18.80 -1.87 -16.59
N GLN A 135 -17.73 -1.57 -17.35
CA GLN A 135 -17.28 -2.40 -18.46
C GLN A 135 -16.88 -3.82 -18.04
N ASN A 136 -16.43 -3.97 -16.80
CA ASN A 136 -16.07 -5.25 -16.21
C ASN A 136 -17.17 -5.89 -15.36
N ASN A 137 -18.41 -5.38 -15.43
CA ASN A 137 -19.58 -5.84 -14.67
C ASN A 137 -19.35 -5.83 -13.16
N LEU A 138 -18.61 -4.84 -12.65
CA LEU A 138 -18.35 -4.62 -11.25
C LEU A 138 -19.22 -3.49 -10.69
N GLU A 139 -19.41 -3.46 -9.37
CA GLU A 139 -20.03 -2.34 -8.67
C GLU A 139 -19.28 -1.04 -9.00
N ALA A 140 -20.04 -0.02 -9.37
CA ALA A 140 -19.49 1.24 -9.88
C ALA A 140 -20.16 2.47 -9.22
N SER A 141 -20.54 2.33 -7.95
CA SER A 141 -20.95 3.50 -7.18
C SER A 141 -19.79 4.48 -7.03
N ILE A 142 -20.08 5.74 -6.74
CA ILE A 142 -19.01 6.74 -6.51
C ILE A 142 -18.10 6.36 -5.33
N PRO A 143 -18.63 5.86 -4.18
CA PRO A 143 -17.79 5.31 -3.12
C PRO A 143 -16.84 4.19 -3.61
N ASP A 144 -17.33 3.22 -4.39
CA ASP A 144 -16.48 2.12 -4.89
C ASP A 144 -15.37 2.66 -5.80
N CYS A 145 -15.71 3.58 -6.71
CA CYS A 145 -14.74 4.25 -7.58
C CYS A 145 -13.68 5.00 -6.76
N PHE A 146 -14.11 5.73 -5.73
CA PHE A 146 -13.21 6.49 -4.86
C PHE A 146 -12.27 5.58 -4.07
N MET A 147 -12.80 4.49 -3.50
CA MET A 147 -12.02 3.50 -2.76
C MET A 147 -11.00 2.81 -3.68
N LYS A 148 -11.43 2.34 -4.86
CA LYS A 148 -10.54 1.70 -5.85
C LYS A 148 -9.44 2.65 -6.31
N MET A 149 -9.79 3.89 -6.63
CA MET A 149 -8.84 4.95 -6.99
C MET A 149 -7.80 5.16 -5.90
N ASN A 150 -8.21 5.22 -4.64
CA ASN A 150 -7.29 5.40 -3.52
C ASN A 150 -6.39 4.17 -3.30
N GLY A 151 -6.91 2.95 -3.41
CA GLY A 151 -6.11 1.73 -3.40
C GLY A 151 -5.04 1.76 -4.49
N HIS A 152 -5.39 2.13 -5.70
CA HIS A 152 -4.43 2.28 -6.80
C HIS A 152 -3.42 3.39 -6.55
N LYS A 153 -3.86 4.56 -6.07
CA LYS A 153 -3.00 5.71 -5.79
C LYS A 153 -1.95 5.41 -4.72
N TYR A 154 -2.34 4.78 -3.63
CA TYR A 154 -1.44 4.56 -2.50
C TYR A 154 -0.58 3.31 -2.63
N PHE A 155 -1.08 2.27 -3.29
CA PHE A 155 -0.41 0.97 -3.34
C PHE A 155 -0.02 0.55 -4.75
N TRP A 156 -0.98 0.37 -5.64
CA TRP A 156 -0.73 -0.27 -6.94
C TRP A 156 0.24 0.51 -7.82
N VAL A 157 -0.02 1.80 -8.04
CA VAL A 157 0.85 2.66 -8.86
C VAL A 157 2.26 2.74 -8.29
N SER A 158 2.39 2.86 -6.97
CA SER A 158 3.68 2.90 -6.29
C SER A 158 4.46 1.60 -6.46
N THR A 159 3.77 0.46 -6.34
CA THR A 159 4.36 -0.88 -6.52
C THR A 159 4.83 -1.11 -7.94
N VAL A 160 4.01 -0.78 -8.94
CA VAL A 160 4.39 -0.91 -10.36
C VAL A 160 5.60 -0.05 -10.68
N ARG A 161 5.59 1.23 -10.27
CA ARG A 161 6.74 2.14 -10.47
C ARG A 161 8.02 1.63 -9.80
N LEU A 162 7.90 1.02 -8.63
CA LEU A 162 9.03 0.42 -7.95
C LEU A 162 9.55 -0.80 -8.71
N ALA A 163 8.66 -1.69 -9.15
CA ALA A 163 9.04 -2.84 -9.96
C ALA A 163 9.72 -2.43 -11.27
N GLU A 164 9.18 -1.44 -11.97
CA GLU A 164 9.78 -0.86 -13.18
C GLU A 164 11.19 -0.28 -12.89
N ALA A 165 11.35 0.48 -11.82
CA ALA A 165 12.65 1.05 -11.45
C ALA A 165 13.68 -0.04 -11.11
N LEU A 166 13.27 -1.08 -10.39
CA LEU A 166 14.11 -2.23 -10.06
C LEU A 166 14.53 -3.01 -11.31
N SER A 167 13.62 -3.23 -12.27
CA SER A 167 13.89 -4.01 -13.48
C SER A 167 14.91 -3.36 -14.42
N VAL A 168 15.23 -2.09 -14.24
CA VAL A 168 16.29 -1.40 -15.00
C VAL A 168 17.66 -2.06 -14.79
N LYS A 169 17.94 -2.54 -13.58
CA LYS A 169 19.24 -3.10 -13.20
C LYS A 169 19.18 -4.55 -12.71
N ASN A 170 18.00 -5.09 -12.46
CA ASN A 170 17.81 -6.44 -11.94
C ASN A 170 17.03 -7.29 -12.94
N LYS A 171 17.41 -8.56 -13.08
CA LYS A 171 16.75 -9.52 -13.95
C LYS A 171 15.56 -10.21 -13.27
N ASN A 172 15.67 -10.43 -11.97
CA ASN A 172 14.71 -11.18 -11.17
C ASN A 172 13.84 -10.21 -10.36
N VAL A 173 12.88 -9.57 -11.04
CA VAL A 173 11.88 -8.71 -10.43
C VAL A 173 10.50 -9.26 -10.77
N PHE A 174 9.84 -9.81 -9.79
CA PHE A 174 8.54 -10.47 -9.92
C PHE A 174 7.47 -9.59 -9.30
N ASN A 175 6.53 -9.13 -10.12
CA ASN A 175 5.40 -8.31 -9.66
C ASN A 175 4.11 -9.13 -9.71
N TYR A 176 3.29 -9.04 -8.65
CA TYR A 176 2.03 -9.76 -8.56
C TYR A 176 0.87 -8.86 -8.09
N ILE A 177 -0.34 -9.28 -8.39
CA ILE A 177 -1.57 -8.75 -7.80
C ILE A 177 -2.28 -9.89 -7.09
N TRP A 178 -2.58 -9.69 -5.81
CA TRP A 178 -3.34 -10.62 -5.02
C TRP A 178 -4.83 -10.43 -5.29
N THR A 179 -5.46 -11.42 -5.92
CA THR A 179 -6.87 -11.36 -6.35
C THR A 179 -7.78 -12.36 -5.67
N PHE A 180 -7.26 -13.16 -4.71
CA PHE A 180 -8.07 -14.15 -4.02
C PHE A 180 -9.04 -13.47 -3.05
N PRO A 181 -10.38 -13.62 -3.22
CA PRO A 181 -11.36 -12.73 -2.57
C PRO A 181 -11.61 -13.06 -1.09
N GLY A 182 -11.33 -14.26 -0.63
CA GLY A 182 -11.66 -14.69 0.75
C GLY A 182 -13.16 -14.61 1.08
N PRO A 183 -13.54 -14.68 2.37
CA PRO A 183 -14.94 -14.70 2.81
C PRO A 183 -15.65 -13.34 2.66
N TYR A 184 -14.91 -12.27 2.48
CA TYR A 184 -15.45 -10.91 2.33
C TYR A 184 -15.73 -10.52 0.87
N GLY A 185 -15.48 -11.43 -0.08
CA GLY A 185 -15.71 -11.20 -1.50
C GLY A 185 -14.71 -10.23 -2.17
N SER A 186 -13.71 -9.78 -1.43
CA SER A 186 -12.70 -8.84 -1.94
C SER A 186 -11.30 -9.16 -1.40
N PRO A 187 -10.25 -9.07 -2.22
CA PRO A 187 -8.86 -9.20 -1.80
C PRO A 187 -8.35 -7.92 -1.13
N PHE A 188 -8.72 -7.71 0.12
CA PHE A 188 -8.42 -6.51 0.89
C PHE A 188 -6.96 -6.44 1.36
N HIS A 189 -6.58 -5.29 1.91
CA HIS A 189 -5.23 -5.04 2.43
C HIS A 189 -4.81 -6.08 3.46
N GLY A 190 -3.68 -6.74 3.20
CA GLY A 190 -3.14 -7.79 4.06
C GLY A 190 -3.81 -9.16 3.94
N SER A 191 -4.86 -9.34 3.13
CA SER A 191 -5.56 -10.62 2.99
C SER A 191 -4.69 -11.76 2.46
N GLY A 192 -3.57 -11.45 1.81
CA GLY A 192 -2.57 -12.44 1.37
C GLY A 192 -1.64 -12.95 2.48
N LEU A 193 -1.50 -12.23 3.60
CA LEU A 193 -0.56 -12.58 4.67
C LEU A 193 -0.70 -14.00 5.24
N PRO A 194 -1.93 -14.51 5.50
CA PRO A 194 -2.11 -15.87 5.97
C PRO A 194 -1.53 -16.94 5.03
N PHE A 195 -1.52 -16.65 3.73
CA PHE A 195 -1.00 -17.54 2.70
C PHE A 195 0.52 -17.45 2.60
N TYR A 196 1.08 -16.24 2.58
CA TYR A 196 2.53 -16.03 2.45
C TYR A 196 3.30 -16.62 3.62
N PHE A 197 2.74 -16.53 4.83
CA PHE A 197 3.37 -17.01 6.06
C PHE A 197 2.82 -18.34 6.57
N GLY A 198 1.89 -18.98 5.85
CA GLY A 198 1.40 -20.32 6.16
C GLY A 198 0.52 -20.43 7.42
N TRP A 199 -0.07 -19.35 7.90
CA TRP A 199 -0.91 -19.36 9.11
C TRP A 199 -2.42 -19.28 8.84
N HIS A 200 -2.85 -19.58 7.61
CA HIS A 200 -4.26 -19.59 7.17
C HIS A 200 -5.17 -20.54 7.98
N LYS A 201 -4.58 -21.51 8.70
CA LYS A 201 -5.33 -22.45 9.58
C LYS A 201 -5.42 -22.01 11.04
N THR A 202 -4.82 -20.90 11.43
CA THR A 202 -5.04 -20.33 12.76
C THR A 202 -6.43 -19.68 12.84
N ALA A 203 -6.91 -19.40 14.04
CA ALA A 203 -8.22 -18.74 14.21
C ALA A 203 -8.28 -17.40 13.48
N GLU A 204 -7.20 -16.60 13.55
CA GLU A 204 -7.08 -15.32 12.86
C GLU A 204 -6.99 -15.52 11.33
N GLY A 205 -6.23 -16.52 10.89
CA GLY A 205 -6.12 -16.88 9.48
C GLY A 205 -7.47 -17.24 8.89
N VAL A 206 -8.19 -18.15 9.53
CA VAL A 206 -9.54 -18.57 9.12
C VAL A 206 -10.51 -17.39 9.10
N ALA A 207 -10.44 -16.48 10.07
CA ALA A 207 -11.26 -15.27 10.07
C ALA A 207 -11.00 -14.38 8.84
N MET A 208 -9.76 -14.34 8.34
CA MET A 208 -9.39 -13.55 7.16
C MET A 208 -9.65 -14.26 5.83
N THR A 209 -9.47 -15.58 5.79
CA THR A 209 -9.46 -16.33 4.52
C THR A 209 -10.69 -17.24 4.34
N GLY A 210 -11.38 -17.59 5.43
CA GLY A 210 -12.35 -18.68 5.46
C GLY A 210 -11.69 -20.06 5.51
N GLU A 211 -12.51 -21.11 5.34
CA GLU A 211 -12.07 -22.50 5.28
C GLU A 211 -12.67 -23.19 4.06
N SER A 212 -11.83 -23.70 3.20
CA SER A 212 -12.22 -24.60 2.10
C SER A 212 -11.03 -25.35 1.53
N PRO A 213 -11.23 -26.45 0.79
CA PRO A 213 -10.15 -27.13 0.09
C PRO A 213 -9.41 -26.24 -0.94
N GLU A 214 -10.07 -25.24 -1.50
CA GLU A 214 -9.48 -24.27 -2.42
C GLU A 214 -8.48 -23.37 -1.69
N ILE A 215 -8.83 -22.96 -0.48
CA ILE A 215 -7.94 -22.15 0.36
C ILE A 215 -6.65 -22.89 0.67
N ASP A 216 -6.75 -24.17 1.02
CA ASP A 216 -5.57 -25.02 1.24
C ASP A 216 -4.70 -25.15 -0.01
N LYS A 217 -5.30 -25.29 -1.19
CA LYS A 217 -4.55 -25.34 -2.46
C LYS A 217 -3.84 -24.02 -2.73
N VAL A 218 -4.53 -22.90 -2.60
CA VAL A 218 -3.93 -21.55 -2.80
C VAL A 218 -2.82 -21.31 -1.78
N ALA A 219 -3.05 -21.66 -0.51
CA ALA A 219 -2.05 -21.51 0.53
C ALA A 219 -0.79 -22.31 0.24
N ASN A 220 -0.92 -23.58 -0.15
CA ASN A 220 0.22 -24.42 -0.49
C ASN A 220 0.98 -23.87 -1.71
N LEU A 221 0.26 -23.42 -2.74
CA LEU A 221 0.86 -22.84 -3.94
C LEU A 221 1.68 -21.60 -3.59
N VAL A 222 1.05 -20.64 -2.94
CA VAL A 222 1.66 -19.35 -2.58
C VAL A 222 2.85 -19.55 -1.64
N PHE A 223 2.69 -20.36 -0.59
CA PHE A 223 3.77 -20.67 0.34
C PHE A 223 4.97 -21.31 -0.35
N ASN A 224 4.73 -22.21 -1.30
CA ASN A 224 5.79 -22.83 -2.08
C ASN A 224 6.50 -21.81 -2.98
N MET A 225 5.76 -20.93 -3.66
CA MET A 225 6.33 -19.85 -4.48
C MET A 225 7.25 -18.93 -3.66
N TRP A 226 6.79 -18.49 -2.48
CA TRP A 226 7.61 -17.70 -1.56
C TRP A 226 8.82 -18.45 -1.06
N SER A 227 8.65 -19.75 -0.69
CA SER A 227 9.74 -20.61 -0.23
C SER A 227 10.80 -20.83 -1.32
N ASN A 228 10.37 -20.97 -2.57
CA ASN A 228 11.29 -21.13 -3.71
C ASN A 228 12.06 -19.83 -3.94
N PHE A 229 11.35 -18.69 -3.98
CA PHE A 229 11.99 -17.39 -4.12
C PHE A 229 13.04 -17.14 -3.04
N MET A 230 12.73 -17.42 -1.77
CA MET A 230 13.70 -17.28 -0.67
C MET A 230 14.93 -18.18 -0.81
N LYS A 231 14.82 -19.34 -1.50
CA LYS A 231 15.92 -20.28 -1.67
C LYS A 231 16.77 -20.01 -2.92
N SER A 232 16.16 -19.55 -3.99
CA SER A 232 16.77 -19.49 -5.32
C SER A 232 16.66 -18.13 -6.03
N GLY A 233 15.91 -17.18 -5.48
CA GLY A 233 15.60 -15.92 -6.17
C GLY A 233 14.53 -16.07 -7.27
N ASP A 234 13.96 -17.28 -7.45
CA ASP A 234 12.94 -17.59 -8.44
C ASP A 234 11.70 -18.19 -7.75
N PRO A 235 10.51 -17.59 -7.87
CA PRO A 235 9.28 -18.12 -7.29
C PRO A 235 8.71 -19.30 -8.06
N CYS A 236 9.15 -19.53 -9.32
CA CYS A 236 8.71 -20.64 -10.13
C CYS A 236 9.22 -21.98 -9.57
N SER A 237 8.41 -23.02 -9.65
CA SER A 237 8.83 -24.38 -9.39
C SER A 237 8.40 -25.27 -10.54
N SER A 238 9.21 -26.27 -10.84
CA SER A 238 8.87 -27.33 -11.81
C SER A 238 7.54 -28.02 -11.47
N ASP A 239 7.17 -28.03 -10.19
CA ASP A 239 6.00 -28.75 -9.68
C ASP A 239 4.72 -27.90 -9.69
N SER A 240 4.81 -26.57 -9.78
CA SER A 240 3.64 -25.68 -9.80
C SER A 240 3.01 -25.54 -11.18
N GLY A 241 3.78 -25.77 -12.25
CA GLY A 241 3.35 -25.51 -13.64
C GLY A 241 3.05 -24.03 -13.93
N ILE A 242 3.44 -23.14 -13.02
CA ILE A 242 3.24 -21.69 -13.16
C ILE A 242 4.57 -21.10 -13.61
N GLU A 243 4.54 -20.45 -14.77
CA GLU A 243 5.60 -19.57 -15.24
C GLU A 243 5.19 -18.13 -14.89
N TRP A 244 6.11 -17.41 -14.32
CA TRP A 244 5.96 -15.98 -14.10
C TRP A 244 6.45 -15.26 -15.37
N THR A 245 5.53 -14.67 -16.11
CA THR A 245 5.81 -13.99 -17.41
C THR A 245 6.07 -12.51 -17.23
#